data_5a81e253271964944d052cf4a77afc68
#
_entry.id   5a81e253271964944d052cf4a77afc68
#
_cell.length_a   1.000
_cell.length_b   1.000
_cell.length_c   1.000
_cell.angle_alpha   90.00
_cell.angle_beta   90.00
_cell.angle_gamma   90.00
#
_symmetry.space_group_name_H-M   'P 1'
#
loop_
_entity.id
_entity.type
_entity.pdbx_description
1 polymer ?
#
loop_
_entity_poly.entity_id
_entity_poly.type
_entity_poly.pdbx_seq_one_letter_code
_entity_poly.pdbx_strand_id
1 'polypeptide(L)'
;MSDLGRLERIPNIRGIWPDEARDFTPWLAGEANISLLADTLGFGADGLELEAVEANVGPFRADILCRDANSAEGDRVLIENMYGRTDHDHIGKLMTYAAGLKAQSVILICEHLRPEHRAALDWLNEISADDHQFFAVTLELWRIGDSLPAPKFNVVVAPNNWTRAVRASKPAEIGETQEFYLAYWAALAEAIDKADSPLKARKPLPQSWTGYGVGRSNFELNASIYGSGRWPRAELTMYGDSAKFWLAELEQDRGAIEAELGFTLDWESLRSEERRVGKECRS
;
A
#
# COMPACT_ATOMS: atom_id res chain seq x y z
N MET A 1 17.06 -36.43 23.44
CA MET A 1 16.30 -36.17 22.20
C MET A 1 15.48 -34.93 22.47
N SER A 2 15.59 -33.93 21.61
CA SER A 2 14.74 -32.73 21.76
C SER A 2 13.29 -33.13 21.43
N ASP A 3 12.39 -32.92 22.37
CA ASP A 3 10.96 -33.15 22.17
C ASP A 3 10.40 -32.01 21.33
N LEU A 4 9.90 -32.33 20.13
CA LEU A 4 9.38 -31.31 19.19
C LEU A 4 7.86 -31.26 19.30
N GLY A 5 7.33 -30.04 19.41
CA GLY A 5 5.89 -29.82 19.35
C GLY A 5 5.30 -30.20 17.97
N ARG A 6 4.00 -30.50 17.93
CA ARG A 6 3.26 -30.76 16.69
C ARG A 6 2.38 -29.57 16.35
N LEU A 7 2.39 -29.19 15.07
CA LEU A 7 1.47 -28.19 14.54
C LEU A 7 0.06 -28.79 14.48
N GLU A 8 -0.90 -28.11 15.06
CA GLU A 8 -2.33 -28.40 15.00
C GLU A 8 -3.05 -27.27 14.28
N ARG A 9 -3.79 -27.63 13.22
CA ARG A 9 -4.60 -26.65 12.49
C ARG A 9 -5.87 -26.35 13.28
N ILE A 10 -6.20 -25.04 13.39
CA ILE A 10 -7.46 -24.57 13.93
C ILE A 10 -8.46 -24.49 12.76
N PRO A 11 -9.49 -25.35 12.72
CA PRO A 11 -10.33 -25.49 11.52
C PRO A 11 -11.31 -24.36 11.31
N ASN A 12 -11.59 -23.56 12.33
CA ASN A 12 -12.60 -22.50 12.30
C ASN A 12 -11.99 -21.14 12.69
N ILE A 13 -11.68 -20.32 11.68
CA ILE A 13 -11.12 -18.99 11.88
C ILE A 13 -12.13 -18.05 12.56
N ARG A 14 -13.46 -18.29 12.40
CA ARG A 14 -14.50 -17.50 13.03
C ARG A 14 -14.57 -17.66 14.55
N GLY A 15 -13.90 -18.67 15.10
CA GLY A 15 -13.68 -18.79 16.54
C GLY A 15 -12.74 -17.73 17.09
N ILE A 16 -11.89 -17.11 16.24
CA ILE A 16 -10.97 -16.05 16.59
C ILE A 16 -11.49 -14.71 16.09
N TRP A 17 -11.95 -14.65 14.83
CA TRP A 17 -12.56 -13.48 14.23
C TRP A 17 -14.00 -13.80 13.81
N PRO A 18 -15.00 -13.55 14.66
CA PRO A 18 -16.41 -13.86 14.37
C PRO A 18 -16.96 -13.13 13.16
N ASP A 19 -16.54 -11.88 12.95
CA ASP A 19 -16.98 -11.01 11.85
C ASP A 19 -15.79 -10.59 10.99
N GLU A 20 -15.96 -10.71 9.67
CA GLU A 20 -14.90 -10.40 8.70
C GLU A 20 -14.53 -8.91 8.72
N ALA A 21 -15.53 -8.03 8.58
CA ALA A 21 -15.32 -6.60 8.49
C ALA A 21 -14.95 -5.95 9.82
N ARG A 22 -15.49 -6.48 10.94
CA ARG A 22 -15.30 -5.88 12.27
C ARG A 22 -14.10 -6.44 13.02
N ASP A 23 -13.74 -7.69 12.77
CA ASP A 23 -12.69 -8.37 13.54
C ASP A 23 -11.46 -8.68 12.66
N PHE A 24 -11.65 -9.33 11.49
CA PHE A 24 -10.54 -9.79 10.67
C PHE A 24 -9.89 -8.63 9.88
N THR A 25 -10.68 -7.82 9.18
CA THR A 25 -10.14 -6.70 8.37
C THR A 25 -9.35 -5.71 9.23
N PRO A 26 -9.81 -5.27 10.42
CA PRO A 26 -9.01 -4.42 11.30
C PRO A 26 -7.76 -5.11 11.87
N TRP A 27 -7.86 -6.42 12.17
CA TRP A 27 -6.70 -7.19 12.59
C TRP A 27 -5.63 -7.25 11.48
N LEU A 28 -6.05 -7.55 10.25
CA LEU A 28 -5.13 -7.63 9.10
C LEU A 28 -4.50 -6.28 8.80
N ALA A 29 -5.25 -5.19 8.92
CA ALA A 29 -4.77 -3.82 8.72
C ALA A 29 -3.76 -3.36 9.78
N GLY A 30 -3.59 -4.12 10.88
CA GLY A 30 -2.55 -3.83 11.88
C GLY A 30 -1.14 -3.97 11.28
N GLU A 31 -0.24 -3.06 11.64
CA GLU A 31 1.11 -2.94 11.07
C GLU A 31 1.86 -4.29 11.02
N ALA A 32 1.88 -5.04 12.12
CA ALA A 32 2.58 -6.33 12.18
C ALA A 32 1.96 -7.38 11.23
N ASN A 33 0.65 -7.32 10.98
CA ASN A 33 -0.07 -8.31 10.17
C ASN A 33 0.01 -7.96 8.67
N ILE A 34 -0.07 -6.69 8.32
CA ILE A 34 0.22 -6.21 6.95
C ILE A 34 1.67 -6.52 6.59
N SER A 35 2.62 -6.30 7.51
CA SER A 35 4.03 -6.65 7.34
C SER A 35 4.22 -8.15 7.08
N LEU A 36 3.54 -9.02 7.83
CA LEU A 36 3.57 -10.48 7.62
C LEU A 36 3.02 -10.88 6.24
N LEU A 37 1.92 -10.26 5.81
CA LEU A 37 1.34 -10.47 4.47
C LEU A 37 2.29 -9.98 3.38
N ALA A 38 2.83 -8.76 3.54
CA ALA A 38 3.77 -8.15 2.59
C ALA A 38 5.01 -9.03 2.38
N ASP A 39 5.61 -9.52 3.48
CA ASP A 39 6.76 -10.42 3.41
C ASP A 39 6.41 -11.75 2.72
N THR A 40 5.24 -12.32 3.03
CA THR A 40 4.75 -13.55 2.39
C THR A 40 4.57 -13.39 0.88
N LEU A 41 4.15 -12.21 0.42
CA LEU A 41 3.92 -11.90 -0.99
C LEU A 41 5.17 -11.36 -1.72
N GLY A 42 6.29 -11.20 -1.02
CA GLY A 42 7.54 -10.77 -1.62
C GLY A 42 7.68 -9.25 -1.79
N PHE A 43 6.77 -8.46 -1.20
CA PHE A 43 6.94 -7.01 -1.10
C PHE A 43 7.99 -6.62 -0.04
N GLY A 44 8.39 -7.57 0.84
CA GLY A 44 9.20 -7.30 2.03
C GLY A 44 8.36 -6.79 3.21
N ALA A 45 8.88 -6.92 4.42
CA ALA A 45 8.14 -6.66 5.66
C ALA A 45 7.56 -5.22 5.75
N ASP A 46 8.26 -4.24 5.21
CA ASP A 46 7.85 -2.82 5.17
C ASP A 46 7.32 -2.41 3.77
N GLY A 47 7.04 -3.38 2.88
CA GLY A 47 6.72 -3.13 1.46
C GLY A 47 5.28 -2.74 1.18
N LEU A 48 4.37 -2.84 2.15
CA LEU A 48 2.99 -2.38 2.02
C LEU A 48 2.69 -1.30 3.07
N GLU A 49 2.37 -0.11 2.60
CA GLU A 49 1.91 1.00 3.45
C GLU A 49 0.38 1.07 3.43
N LEU A 50 -0.26 0.99 4.60
CA LEU A 50 -1.71 1.12 4.72
C LEU A 50 -2.15 2.55 4.34
N GLU A 51 -2.98 2.68 3.31
CA GLU A 51 -3.58 3.95 2.88
C GLU A 51 -4.97 4.13 3.52
N ALA A 52 -5.82 3.10 3.47
CA ALA A 52 -7.15 3.14 4.03
C ALA A 52 -7.70 1.74 4.35
N VAL A 53 -8.59 1.68 5.35
CA VAL A 53 -9.49 0.55 5.59
C VAL A 53 -10.89 0.99 5.19
N GLU A 54 -11.68 0.09 4.58
CA GLU A 54 -13.01 0.42 4.05
C GLU A 54 -12.96 1.60 3.04
N ALA A 55 -12.01 1.53 2.08
CA ALA A 55 -11.78 2.57 1.11
C ALA A 55 -12.98 2.75 0.17
N ASN A 56 -13.44 3.99 -0.02
CA ASN A 56 -14.59 4.27 -0.89
C ASN A 56 -14.25 4.06 -2.37
N VAL A 57 -15.09 3.29 -3.07
CA VAL A 57 -15.05 3.07 -4.52
C VAL A 57 -16.43 3.38 -5.10
N GLY A 58 -16.70 4.63 -5.40
CA GLY A 58 -18.03 5.08 -5.76
C GLY A 58 -19.05 4.76 -4.65
N PRO A 59 -20.12 3.98 -4.92
CA PRO A 59 -21.10 3.55 -3.90
C PRO A 59 -20.62 2.34 -3.06
N PHE A 60 -19.46 1.78 -3.35
CA PHE A 60 -18.92 0.57 -2.72
C PHE A 60 -17.75 0.89 -1.82
N ARG A 61 -17.28 -0.13 -1.09
CA ARG A 61 -16.10 -0.05 -0.22
C ARG A 61 -15.20 -1.25 -0.48
N ALA A 62 -13.92 -0.96 -0.62
CA ALA A 62 -12.86 -1.95 -0.65
C ALA A 62 -12.32 -2.18 0.77
N ASP A 63 -12.01 -3.41 1.14
CA ASP A 63 -11.65 -3.75 2.52
C ASP A 63 -10.38 -3.05 2.99
N ILE A 64 -9.29 -3.19 2.25
CA ILE A 64 -8.00 -2.57 2.58
C ILE A 64 -7.34 -2.05 1.30
N LEU A 65 -6.88 -0.82 1.36
CA LEU A 65 -6.06 -0.19 0.34
C LEU A 65 -4.68 0.11 0.92
N CYS A 66 -3.64 -0.37 0.23
CA CYS A 66 -2.26 -0.09 0.55
C CYS A 66 -1.54 0.56 -0.65
N ARG A 67 -0.34 1.07 -0.41
CA ARG A 67 0.64 1.43 -1.43
C ARG A 67 1.82 0.48 -1.37
N ASP A 68 2.37 0.16 -2.54
CA ASP A 68 3.65 -0.53 -2.63
C ASP A 68 4.77 0.47 -2.34
N ALA A 69 5.40 0.30 -1.18
CA ALA A 69 6.50 1.14 -0.74
C ALA A 69 7.77 0.99 -1.61
N ASN A 70 7.86 -0.07 -2.41
CA ASN A 70 8.98 -0.32 -3.31
C ASN A 70 8.75 0.26 -4.71
N SER A 71 7.52 0.67 -5.03
CA SER A 71 7.19 1.30 -6.30
C SER A 71 7.60 2.77 -6.30
N ALA A 72 8.32 3.20 -7.33
CA ALA A 72 8.70 4.60 -7.51
C ALA A 72 7.48 5.51 -7.78
N GLU A 73 6.37 4.93 -8.26
CA GLU A 73 5.13 5.64 -8.60
C GLU A 73 4.08 5.54 -7.47
N GLY A 74 4.39 4.76 -6.41
CA GLY A 74 3.48 4.53 -5.30
C GLY A 74 2.26 3.71 -5.71
N ASP A 75 2.51 2.62 -6.43
CA ASP A 75 1.48 1.73 -6.96
C ASP A 75 0.52 1.27 -5.87
N ARG A 76 -0.77 1.30 -6.17
CA ARG A 76 -1.81 0.89 -5.23
C ARG A 76 -1.96 -0.62 -5.20
N VAL A 77 -2.15 -1.12 -4.00
CA VAL A 77 -2.38 -2.53 -3.70
C VAL A 77 -3.75 -2.67 -3.03
N LEU A 78 -4.68 -3.29 -3.74
CA LEU A 78 -6.01 -3.62 -3.23
C LEU A 78 -5.97 -4.98 -2.52
N ILE A 79 -6.49 -5.06 -1.31
CA ILE A 79 -6.68 -6.31 -0.58
C ILE A 79 -8.16 -6.47 -0.28
N GLU A 80 -8.74 -7.57 -0.75
CA GLU A 80 -10.12 -7.97 -0.48
C GLU A 80 -10.12 -9.26 0.34
N ASN A 81 -10.95 -9.29 1.37
CA ASN A 81 -11.10 -10.42 2.27
C ASN A 81 -12.38 -11.19 1.96
N MET A 82 -12.35 -12.50 2.16
CA MET A 82 -13.52 -13.31 1.99
C MET A 82 -13.50 -14.54 2.89
N TYR A 83 -14.45 -14.64 3.80
CA TYR A 83 -14.64 -15.86 4.58
C TYR A 83 -15.27 -16.97 3.76
N GLY A 84 -14.82 -18.20 4.02
CA GLY A 84 -15.34 -19.38 3.37
C GLY A 84 -14.78 -19.60 1.96
N ARG A 85 -15.66 -20.02 1.04
CA ARG A 85 -15.29 -20.33 -0.34
C ARG A 85 -15.54 -19.13 -1.23
N THR A 86 -14.59 -18.86 -2.13
CA THR A 86 -14.74 -17.78 -3.12
C THR A 86 -15.98 -17.97 -3.99
N ASP A 87 -16.61 -16.88 -4.39
CA ASP A 87 -17.76 -16.82 -5.31
C ASP A 87 -17.53 -15.80 -6.43
N HIS A 88 -18.43 -15.79 -7.42
CA HIS A 88 -18.33 -14.92 -8.60
C HIS A 88 -18.55 -13.45 -8.24
N ASP A 89 -19.40 -13.17 -7.23
CA ASP A 89 -19.71 -11.80 -6.82
C ASP A 89 -18.47 -11.12 -6.24
N HIS A 90 -17.68 -11.83 -5.42
CA HIS A 90 -16.43 -11.31 -4.87
C HIS A 90 -15.36 -11.11 -5.95
N ILE A 91 -15.25 -12.02 -6.92
CA ILE A 91 -14.34 -11.82 -8.07
C ILE A 91 -14.77 -10.60 -8.88
N GLY A 92 -16.08 -10.42 -9.12
CA GLY A 92 -16.62 -9.24 -9.81
C GLY A 92 -16.34 -7.93 -9.06
N LYS A 93 -16.53 -7.92 -7.73
CA LYS A 93 -16.21 -6.76 -6.86
C LYS A 93 -14.71 -6.45 -6.91
N LEU A 94 -13.86 -7.47 -6.73
CA LEU A 94 -12.41 -7.35 -6.78
C LEU A 94 -11.95 -6.63 -8.05
N MET A 95 -12.46 -7.04 -9.22
CA MET A 95 -12.12 -6.42 -10.50
C MET A 95 -12.67 -4.99 -10.62
N THR A 96 -13.89 -4.75 -10.13
CA THR A 96 -14.52 -3.42 -10.15
C THR A 96 -13.74 -2.44 -9.27
N TYR A 97 -13.33 -2.87 -8.08
CA TYR A 97 -12.58 -2.03 -7.14
C TYR A 97 -11.16 -1.78 -7.64
N ALA A 98 -10.49 -2.81 -8.16
CA ALA A 98 -9.17 -2.67 -8.76
C ALA A 98 -9.15 -1.61 -9.86
N ALA A 99 -10.14 -1.67 -10.78
CA ALA A 99 -10.28 -0.69 -11.84
C ALA A 99 -10.61 0.72 -11.31
N GLY A 100 -11.53 0.83 -10.35
CA GLY A 100 -11.94 2.12 -9.76
C GLY A 100 -10.83 2.80 -8.96
N LEU A 101 -10.02 2.03 -8.25
CA LEU A 101 -8.89 2.51 -7.46
C LEU A 101 -7.59 2.61 -8.27
N LYS A 102 -7.58 2.13 -9.52
CA LYS A 102 -6.37 2.00 -10.35
C LYS A 102 -5.28 1.20 -9.62
N ALA A 103 -5.67 0.09 -9.00
CA ALA A 103 -4.74 -0.75 -8.28
C ALA A 103 -3.90 -1.59 -9.25
N GLN A 104 -2.59 -1.55 -9.10
CA GLN A 104 -1.64 -2.36 -9.87
C GLN A 104 -1.52 -3.77 -9.31
N SER A 105 -1.61 -3.91 -8.00
CA SER A 105 -1.61 -5.22 -7.35
C SER A 105 -2.95 -5.49 -6.68
N VAL A 106 -3.45 -6.70 -6.84
CA VAL A 106 -4.76 -7.13 -6.35
C VAL A 106 -4.59 -8.43 -5.57
N ILE A 107 -4.96 -8.43 -4.30
CA ILE A 107 -4.78 -9.54 -3.38
C ILE A 107 -6.16 -9.99 -2.89
N LEU A 108 -6.52 -11.24 -3.17
CA LEU A 108 -7.69 -11.88 -2.61
C LEU A 108 -7.27 -12.79 -1.45
N ILE A 109 -7.78 -12.54 -0.24
CA ILE A 109 -7.57 -13.40 0.92
C ILE A 109 -8.84 -14.20 1.18
N CYS A 110 -8.74 -15.53 1.26
CA CYS A 110 -9.89 -16.39 1.50
C CYS A 110 -9.50 -17.62 2.33
N GLU A 111 -10.51 -18.35 2.87
CA GLU A 111 -10.28 -19.65 3.48
C GLU A 111 -10.10 -20.75 2.42
N HIS A 112 -10.87 -20.67 1.34
CA HIS A 112 -10.88 -21.69 0.28
C HIS A 112 -11.04 -21.05 -1.09
N LEU A 113 -10.01 -21.15 -1.92
CA LEU A 113 -10.06 -20.75 -3.32
C LEU A 113 -10.62 -21.88 -4.18
N ARG A 114 -11.69 -21.62 -4.93
CA ARG A 114 -12.25 -22.57 -5.89
C ARG A 114 -11.34 -22.75 -7.09
N PRO A 115 -11.25 -23.95 -7.70
CA PRO A 115 -10.43 -24.19 -8.89
C PRO A 115 -10.73 -23.27 -10.06
N GLU A 116 -12.02 -22.95 -10.31
CA GLU A 116 -12.46 -22.05 -11.37
C GLU A 116 -12.01 -20.60 -11.14
N HIS A 117 -12.00 -20.13 -9.88
CA HIS A 117 -11.52 -18.78 -9.55
C HIS A 117 -9.99 -18.71 -9.58
N ARG A 118 -9.32 -19.79 -9.20
CA ARG A 118 -7.88 -19.92 -9.38
C ARG A 118 -7.52 -19.80 -10.87
N ALA A 119 -8.18 -20.56 -11.73
CA ALA A 119 -7.95 -20.52 -13.17
C ALA A 119 -8.21 -19.11 -13.76
N ALA A 120 -9.23 -18.39 -13.26
CA ALA A 120 -9.52 -17.03 -13.68
C ALA A 120 -8.40 -16.05 -13.29
N LEU A 121 -7.88 -16.12 -12.04
CA LEU A 121 -6.79 -15.27 -11.58
C LEU A 121 -5.45 -15.61 -12.25
N ASP A 122 -5.17 -16.91 -12.48
CA ASP A 122 -4.00 -17.35 -13.24
C ASP A 122 -4.07 -16.78 -14.68
N TRP A 123 -5.24 -16.87 -15.33
CA TRP A 123 -5.46 -16.29 -16.67
C TRP A 123 -5.32 -14.76 -16.68
N LEU A 124 -5.81 -14.07 -15.66
CA LEU A 124 -5.61 -12.62 -15.54
C LEU A 124 -4.11 -12.28 -15.48
N ASN A 125 -3.31 -13.04 -14.73
CA ASN A 125 -1.86 -12.87 -14.69
C ASN A 125 -1.17 -13.16 -16.03
N GLU A 126 -1.78 -14.02 -16.89
CA GLU A 126 -1.24 -14.31 -18.22
C GLU A 126 -1.49 -13.18 -19.22
N ILE A 127 -2.69 -12.55 -19.15
CA ILE A 127 -3.10 -11.53 -20.13
C ILE A 127 -2.83 -10.09 -19.68
N SER A 128 -2.58 -9.86 -18.40
CA SER A 128 -2.25 -8.53 -17.88
C SER A 128 -0.85 -8.13 -18.33
N ALA A 129 -0.69 -6.82 -18.56
CA ALA A 129 0.65 -6.24 -18.69
C ALA A 129 1.45 -6.44 -17.39
N ASP A 130 2.77 -6.33 -17.47
CA ASP A 130 3.67 -6.58 -16.33
C ASP A 130 3.42 -5.63 -15.13
N ASP A 131 2.67 -4.56 -15.34
CA ASP A 131 2.26 -3.56 -14.36
C ASP A 131 1.01 -3.95 -13.54
N HIS A 132 0.33 -5.08 -13.86
CA HIS A 132 -0.81 -5.58 -13.09
C HIS A 132 -0.54 -6.98 -12.56
N GLN A 133 -0.77 -7.17 -11.25
CA GLN A 133 -0.47 -8.39 -10.53
C GLN A 133 -1.67 -8.87 -9.73
N PHE A 134 -2.01 -10.16 -9.86
CA PHE A 134 -3.11 -10.78 -9.14
C PHE A 134 -2.59 -11.88 -8.22
N PHE A 135 -2.92 -11.77 -6.95
CA PHE A 135 -2.59 -12.77 -5.93
C PHE A 135 -3.86 -13.36 -5.34
N ALA A 136 -3.81 -14.64 -5.01
CA ALA A 136 -4.76 -15.25 -4.09
C ALA A 136 -4.01 -15.94 -2.95
N VAL A 137 -4.48 -15.68 -1.73
CA VAL A 137 -3.87 -16.15 -0.50
C VAL A 137 -4.91 -16.89 0.31
N THR A 138 -4.59 -18.11 0.76
CA THR A 138 -5.43 -18.78 1.74
C THR A 138 -4.88 -18.56 3.15
N LEU A 139 -5.81 -18.21 4.07
CA LEU A 139 -5.50 -18.01 5.47
C LEU A 139 -5.75 -19.32 6.26
N GLU A 140 -4.77 -19.72 7.01
CA GLU A 140 -4.87 -20.82 7.97
C GLU A 140 -4.44 -20.35 9.36
N LEU A 141 -5.03 -20.96 10.39
CA LEU A 141 -4.59 -20.79 11.78
C LEU A 141 -4.00 -22.08 12.31
N TRP A 142 -2.88 -21.95 12.98
CA TRP A 142 -2.12 -23.06 13.55
C TRP A 142 -1.73 -22.76 14.99
N ARG A 143 -1.49 -23.82 15.79
CA ARG A 143 -0.93 -23.72 17.14
C ARG A 143 -0.05 -24.94 17.44
N ILE A 144 0.77 -24.84 18.47
CA ILE A 144 1.52 -25.96 19.06
C ILE A 144 1.07 -26.10 20.51
N GLY A 145 0.37 -27.20 20.83
CA GLY A 145 -0.20 -27.40 22.16
C GLY A 145 -1.12 -26.24 22.57
N ASP A 146 -0.89 -25.65 23.73
CA ASP A 146 -1.69 -24.54 24.28
C ASP A 146 -1.18 -23.13 23.87
N SER A 147 -0.34 -23.04 22.84
CA SER A 147 0.13 -21.74 22.36
C SER A 147 -1.00 -20.88 21.79
N LEU A 148 -0.76 -19.57 21.69
CA LEU A 148 -1.64 -18.68 20.94
C LEU A 148 -1.75 -19.13 19.47
N PRO A 149 -2.91 -18.92 18.84
CA PRO A 149 -3.07 -19.15 17.40
C PRO A 149 -2.07 -18.33 16.59
N ALA A 150 -1.46 -18.96 15.60
CA ALA A 150 -0.54 -18.33 14.67
C ALA A 150 -1.16 -18.32 13.26
N PRO A 151 -1.30 -17.15 12.61
CA PRO A 151 -1.78 -17.04 11.24
C PRO A 151 -0.70 -17.53 10.27
N LYS A 152 -1.15 -18.18 9.21
CA LYS A 152 -0.31 -18.59 8.08
C LYS A 152 -0.98 -18.22 6.79
N PHE A 153 -0.32 -17.38 6.01
CA PHE A 153 -0.71 -17.05 4.66
C PHE A 153 -0.06 -18.04 3.67
N ASN A 154 -0.89 -18.69 2.85
CA ASN A 154 -0.39 -19.57 1.78
C ASN A 154 -0.72 -18.94 0.44
N VAL A 155 0.28 -18.58 -0.34
CA VAL A 155 0.10 -18.04 -1.69
C VAL A 155 -0.32 -19.17 -2.62
N VAL A 156 -1.51 -19.08 -3.21
CA VAL A 156 -2.08 -20.09 -4.11
C VAL A 156 -2.18 -19.63 -5.57
N VAL A 157 -2.21 -18.30 -5.79
CA VAL A 157 -2.04 -17.65 -7.09
C VAL A 157 -1.05 -16.52 -6.93
N ALA A 158 -0.14 -16.41 -7.88
CA ALA A 158 0.85 -15.32 -7.94
C ALA A 158 1.22 -15.02 -9.40
N PRO A 159 1.69 -13.80 -9.73
CA PRO A 159 2.16 -13.46 -11.07
C PRO A 159 3.26 -14.39 -11.57
N ASN A 160 3.37 -14.56 -12.88
CA ASN A 160 4.33 -15.47 -13.52
C ASN A 160 5.80 -15.15 -13.18
N ASN A 161 6.11 -13.89 -12.90
CA ASN A 161 7.44 -13.42 -12.50
C ASN A 161 7.69 -13.46 -10.98
N TRP A 162 6.66 -13.72 -10.16
CA TRP A 162 6.75 -13.70 -8.70
C TRP A 162 7.82 -14.65 -8.13
N THR A 163 7.90 -15.88 -8.65
CA THR A 163 8.93 -16.86 -8.21
C THR A 163 10.35 -16.35 -8.49
N ARG A 164 10.52 -15.54 -9.54
CA ARG A 164 11.80 -14.91 -9.88
C ARG A 164 12.09 -13.73 -8.95
N ALA A 165 11.07 -12.91 -8.66
CA ALA A 165 11.15 -11.79 -7.73
C ALA A 165 11.44 -12.26 -6.30
N VAL A 166 10.74 -13.27 -5.78
CA VAL A 166 10.99 -13.84 -4.44
C VAL A 166 12.38 -14.51 -4.34
N ARG A 167 12.89 -15.09 -5.42
CA ARG A 167 14.27 -15.59 -5.46
C ARG A 167 15.32 -14.48 -5.54
N ALA A 168 14.97 -13.36 -6.16
CA ALA A 168 15.80 -12.16 -6.22
C ALA A 168 15.75 -11.35 -4.92
N SER A 169 14.70 -11.47 -4.13
CA SER A 169 14.52 -10.85 -2.80
C SER A 169 15.20 -11.61 -1.64
N LYS A 170 16.27 -12.40 -1.89
CA LYS A 170 17.34 -12.46 -0.88
C LYS A 170 17.76 -11.02 -0.61
N PRO A 171 18.06 -10.63 0.66
CA PRO A 171 18.39 -9.24 0.96
C PRO A 171 19.36 -8.73 -0.10
N ALA A 172 18.84 -7.99 -1.06
CA ALA A 172 19.64 -7.31 -2.05
C ALA A 172 20.53 -6.41 -1.20
N GLU A 173 21.83 -6.47 -1.39
CA GLU A 173 22.72 -5.42 -0.88
C GLU A 173 22.04 -4.12 -1.26
N ILE A 174 21.65 -3.34 -0.26
CA ILE A 174 20.99 -2.05 -0.46
C ILE A 174 21.91 -1.27 -1.39
N GLY A 175 21.45 -0.95 -2.59
CA GLY A 175 22.30 -0.26 -3.58
C GLY A 175 22.54 1.19 -3.14
N GLU A 176 23.59 1.83 -3.68
CA GLU A 176 23.96 3.23 -3.33
C GLU A 176 22.79 4.21 -3.39
N THR A 177 21.85 4.00 -4.32
CA THR A 177 20.65 4.85 -4.45
C THR A 177 19.68 4.64 -3.29
N GLN A 178 19.49 3.41 -2.86
CA GLN A 178 18.61 3.07 -1.74
C GLN A 178 19.22 3.51 -0.40
N GLU A 179 20.54 3.35 -0.23
CA GLU A 179 21.26 3.91 0.94
C GLU A 179 21.12 5.43 1.00
N PHE A 180 21.22 6.10 -0.16
CA PHE A 180 20.99 7.54 -0.23
C PHE A 180 19.58 7.92 0.21
N TYR A 181 18.53 7.22 -0.25
CA TYR A 181 17.15 7.49 0.16
C TYR A 181 16.96 7.28 1.66
N LEU A 182 17.44 6.17 2.22
CA LEU A 182 17.37 5.91 3.64
C LEU A 182 18.04 7.02 4.48
N ALA A 183 19.24 7.44 4.08
CA ALA A 183 19.95 8.51 4.76
C ALA A 183 19.22 9.86 4.65
N TYR A 184 18.69 10.17 3.47
CA TYR A 184 17.95 11.41 3.23
C TYR A 184 16.67 11.48 4.06
N TRP A 185 15.85 10.41 4.03
CA TRP A 185 14.61 10.37 4.82
C TRP A 185 14.85 10.31 6.32
N ALA A 186 15.94 9.70 6.77
CA ALA A 186 16.34 9.74 8.19
C ALA A 186 16.64 11.18 8.63
N ALA A 187 17.40 11.93 7.83
CA ALA A 187 17.70 13.32 8.11
C ALA A 187 16.45 14.21 8.08
N LEU A 188 15.52 13.97 7.14
CA LEU A 188 14.25 14.69 7.07
C LEU A 188 13.37 14.38 8.29
N ALA A 189 13.27 13.12 8.70
CA ALA A 189 12.51 12.73 9.89
C ALA A 189 13.04 13.43 11.15
N GLU A 190 14.37 13.45 11.33
CA GLU A 190 15.03 14.18 12.44
C GLU A 190 14.77 15.70 12.38
N ALA A 191 14.74 16.27 11.17
CA ALA A 191 14.44 17.68 10.99
C ALA A 191 12.98 18.01 11.33
N ILE A 192 12.03 17.16 10.96
CA ILE A 192 10.60 17.28 11.31
C ILE A 192 10.41 17.22 12.82
N ASP A 193 11.04 16.26 13.49
CA ASP A 193 10.95 16.10 14.96
C ASP A 193 11.53 17.31 15.70
N LYS A 194 12.63 17.91 15.18
CA LYS A 194 13.25 19.10 15.77
C LYS A 194 12.50 20.40 15.52
N ALA A 195 11.71 20.47 14.43
CA ALA A 195 11.06 21.70 14.00
C ALA A 195 9.72 21.99 14.72
N ASP A 196 9.30 21.15 15.70
CA ASP A 196 7.97 21.23 16.34
C ASP A 196 6.83 21.30 15.27
N SER A 197 7.00 20.53 14.20
CA SER A 197 6.11 20.51 13.06
C SER A 197 4.80 19.75 13.39
N PRO A 198 3.64 20.15 12.84
CA PRO A 198 2.43 19.33 12.93
C PRO A 198 2.52 18.01 12.14
N LEU A 199 3.53 17.90 11.26
CA LEU A 199 3.80 16.65 10.54
C LEU A 199 4.42 15.62 11.47
N LYS A 200 3.98 14.38 11.34
CA LYS A 200 4.59 13.26 12.07
C LYS A 200 5.73 12.69 11.24
N ALA A 201 6.93 12.61 11.83
CA ALA A 201 8.05 11.93 11.20
C ALA A 201 7.68 10.48 10.84
N ARG A 202 8.08 10.05 9.65
CA ARG A 202 7.86 8.68 9.17
C ARG A 202 9.15 7.88 9.21
N LYS A 203 9.03 6.56 9.33
CA LYS A 203 10.15 5.63 9.21
C LYS A 203 10.80 5.81 7.84
N PRO A 204 12.13 6.01 7.76
CA PRO A 204 12.85 6.07 6.48
C PRO A 204 12.71 4.77 5.70
N LEU A 205 12.35 4.86 4.42
CA LEU A 205 12.26 3.74 3.48
C LEU A 205 13.23 3.94 2.31
N PRO A 206 13.72 2.87 1.66
CA PRO A 206 14.69 2.96 0.57
C PRO A 206 14.04 3.34 -0.78
N GLN A 207 13.13 4.32 -0.77
CA GLN A 207 12.34 4.78 -1.91
C GLN A 207 12.51 6.27 -2.16
N SER A 208 12.14 6.74 -3.37
CA SER A 208 12.36 8.11 -3.80
C SER A 208 11.34 9.13 -3.27
N TRP A 209 10.33 8.72 -2.52
CA TRP A 209 9.24 9.58 -2.04
C TRP A 209 8.79 9.21 -0.63
N THR A 210 8.07 10.13 0.03
CA THR A 210 7.34 9.88 1.27
C THR A 210 6.17 10.86 1.37
N GLY A 211 5.00 10.41 1.88
CA GLY A 211 3.79 11.21 2.00
C GLY A 211 3.46 11.52 3.46
N TYR A 212 2.85 12.68 3.71
CA TYR A 212 2.43 13.13 5.03
C TYR A 212 0.97 13.58 5.00
N GLY A 213 0.15 13.04 5.88
CA GLY A 213 -1.21 13.53 6.07
C GLY A 213 -1.22 14.94 6.64
N VAL A 214 -2.03 15.82 6.05
CA VAL A 214 -2.17 17.23 6.49
C VAL A 214 -3.43 17.46 7.34
N GLY A 215 -4.03 16.39 7.86
CA GLY A 215 -5.23 16.46 8.70
C GLY A 215 -6.54 16.73 7.93
N ARG A 216 -6.51 16.68 6.60
CA ARG A 216 -7.67 16.89 5.73
C ARG A 216 -7.78 15.76 4.71
N SER A 217 -8.97 15.17 4.58
CA SER A 217 -9.23 14.14 3.57
C SER A 217 -9.02 14.68 2.15
N ASN A 218 -8.48 13.84 1.27
CA ASN A 218 -8.15 14.17 -0.12
C ASN A 218 -7.03 15.21 -0.30
N PHE A 219 -6.22 15.45 0.74
CA PHE A 219 -5.02 16.28 0.69
C PHE A 219 -3.86 15.51 1.28
N GLU A 220 -2.72 15.55 0.60
CA GLU A 220 -1.48 14.91 1.04
C GLU A 220 -0.28 15.81 0.70
N LEU A 221 0.63 15.96 1.65
CA LEU A 221 1.92 16.61 1.41
C LEU A 221 2.93 15.54 1.06
N ASN A 222 3.41 15.52 -0.17
CA ASN A 222 4.39 14.57 -0.65
C ASN A 222 5.77 15.20 -0.71
N ALA A 223 6.77 14.48 -0.22
CA ALA A 223 8.18 14.77 -0.45
C ALA A 223 8.76 13.71 -1.37
N SER A 224 9.48 14.13 -2.41
CA SER A 224 10.08 13.21 -3.39
C SER A 224 11.47 13.67 -3.81
N ILE A 225 12.27 12.72 -4.28
CA ILE A 225 13.59 12.97 -4.85
C ILE A 225 13.51 12.60 -6.33
N TYR A 226 13.67 13.61 -7.18
CA TYR A 226 13.39 13.52 -8.59
C TYR A 226 14.67 13.56 -9.45
N GLY A 227 14.66 12.74 -10.51
CA GLY A 227 15.66 12.76 -11.57
C GLY A 227 17.06 12.29 -11.19
N SER A 228 17.95 12.19 -12.18
CA SER A 228 19.34 11.76 -12.01
C SER A 228 20.18 12.71 -11.13
N GLY A 229 19.75 13.97 -10.99
CA GLY A 229 20.37 14.97 -10.12
C GLY A 229 19.96 14.87 -8.64
N ARG A 230 19.04 13.95 -8.29
CA ARG A 230 18.51 13.76 -6.93
C ARG A 230 17.94 15.06 -6.32
N TRP A 231 17.10 15.76 -7.10
CA TRP A 231 16.49 17.03 -6.67
C TRP A 231 15.33 16.77 -5.71
N PRO A 232 15.35 17.35 -4.50
CA PRO A 232 14.21 17.25 -3.59
C PRO A 232 13.04 18.10 -4.12
N ARG A 233 11.84 17.54 -4.00
CA ARG A 233 10.56 18.18 -4.34
C ARG A 233 9.60 18.00 -3.19
N ALA A 234 8.86 19.04 -2.85
CA ALA A 234 7.73 18.99 -1.95
C ALA A 234 6.49 19.47 -2.70
N GLU A 235 5.39 18.73 -2.59
CA GLU A 235 4.14 19.05 -3.28
C GLU A 235 2.92 18.73 -2.44
N LEU A 236 1.93 19.63 -2.44
CA LEU A 236 0.60 19.35 -1.91
C LEU A 236 -0.23 18.76 -3.03
N THR A 237 -0.64 17.51 -2.87
CA THR A 237 -1.49 16.81 -3.83
C THR A 237 -2.93 16.80 -3.33
N MET A 238 -3.86 17.09 -4.22
CA MET A 238 -5.30 17.06 -3.97
C MET A 238 -5.95 16.02 -4.86
N TYR A 239 -6.84 15.21 -4.30
CA TYR A 239 -7.47 14.07 -4.96
C TYR A 239 -8.99 14.21 -5.07
N GLY A 240 -9.58 13.44 -6.00
CA GLY A 240 -11.02 13.28 -6.17
C GLY A 240 -11.71 14.43 -6.91
N ASP A 241 -13.03 14.33 -7.05
CA ASP A 241 -13.86 15.22 -7.87
C ASP A 241 -13.73 16.70 -7.51
N SER A 242 -13.48 17.00 -6.24
CA SER A 242 -13.33 18.37 -5.73
C SER A 242 -11.92 18.95 -5.89
N ALA A 243 -10.95 18.19 -6.40
CA ALA A 243 -9.56 18.64 -6.51
C ALA A 243 -9.39 19.90 -7.37
N LYS A 244 -10.18 20.03 -8.46
CA LYS A 244 -10.20 21.22 -9.31
C LYS A 244 -10.71 22.45 -8.57
N PHE A 245 -11.75 22.27 -7.78
CA PHE A 245 -12.31 23.35 -6.97
C PHE A 245 -11.30 23.85 -5.94
N TRP A 246 -10.66 22.92 -5.22
CA TRP A 246 -9.66 23.29 -4.21
C TRP A 246 -8.42 23.93 -4.79
N LEU A 247 -7.95 23.50 -5.97
CA LEU A 247 -6.84 24.16 -6.65
C LEU A 247 -7.22 25.61 -7.00
N ALA A 248 -8.41 25.82 -7.59
CA ALA A 248 -8.87 27.15 -7.96
C ALA A 248 -9.04 28.08 -6.75
N GLU A 249 -9.50 27.56 -5.59
CA GLU A 249 -9.57 28.33 -4.35
C GLU A 249 -8.18 28.73 -3.85
N LEU A 250 -7.21 27.81 -3.84
CA LEU A 250 -5.84 28.11 -3.44
C LEU A 250 -5.14 29.07 -4.40
N GLU A 251 -5.43 28.99 -5.71
CA GLU A 251 -4.88 29.92 -6.72
C GLU A 251 -5.32 31.36 -6.51
N GLN A 252 -6.50 31.61 -5.91
CA GLN A 252 -6.95 32.99 -5.59
C GLN A 252 -6.03 33.63 -4.55
N ASP A 253 -5.50 32.85 -3.62
CA ASP A 253 -4.60 33.30 -2.56
C ASP A 253 -3.11 33.08 -2.90
N ARG A 254 -2.79 32.72 -4.15
CA ARG A 254 -1.44 32.38 -4.62
C ARG A 254 -0.38 33.38 -4.15
N GLY A 255 -0.63 34.67 -4.36
CA GLY A 255 0.33 35.72 -4.00
C GLY A 255 0.62 35.78 -2.49
N ALA A 256 -0.41 35.59 -1.65
CA ALA A 256 -0.27 35.55 -0.20
C ALA A 256 0.48 34.29 0.26
N ILE A 257 0.14 33.12 -0.32
CA ILE A 257 0.80 31.85 -0.02
C ILE A 257 2.29 31.89 -0.39
N GLU A 258 2.62 32.33 -1.60
CA GLU A 258 4.01 32.43 -2.06
C GLU A 258 4.82 33.47 -1.27
N ALA A 259 4.18 34.57 -0.84
CA ALA A 259 4.81 35.59 0.01
C ALA A 259 5.12 35.03 1.43
N GLU A 260 4.20 34.26 2.02
CA GLU A 260 4.40 33.62 3.33
C GLU A 260 5.49 32.56 3.28
N LEU A 261 5.53 31.77 2.21
CA LEU A 261 6.55 30.75 1.99
C LEU A 261 7.92 31.33 1.60
N GLY A 262 7.96 32.55 1.08
CA GLY A 262 9.19 33.21 0.64
C GLY A 262 9.75 32.70 -0.70
N PHE A 263 8.97 31.93 -1.47
CA PHE A 263 9.33 31.44 -2.80
C PHE A 263 8.10 31.17 -3.67
N THR A 264 8.31 31.10 -4.99
CA THR A 264 7.25 30.78 -5.95
C THR A 264 6.98 29.29 -6.02
N LEU A 265 5.72 28.92 -6.32
CA LEU A 265 5.25 27.56 -6.47
C LEU A 265 4.91 27.26 -7.93
N ASP A 266 5.06 25.99 -8.32
CA ASP A 266 4.51 25.46 -9.56
C ASP A 266 3.07 24.96 -9.31
N TRP A 267 2.12 25.48 -10.08
CA TRP A 267 0.68 25.20 -9.95
C TRP A 267 0.26 24.33 -11.14
N GLU A 268 0.03 23.04 -10.89
CA GLU A 268 -0.23 22.06 -11.94
C GLU A 268 -1.66 21.54 -11.91
N SER A 269 -2.41 21.80 -12.98
CA SER A 269 -3.69 21.15 -13.24
C SER A 269 -3.46 19.91 -14.09
N LEU A 270 -3.20 18.78 -13.47
CA LEU A 270 -2.98 17.53 -14.17
C LEU A 270 -4.23 17.04 -14.93
N ARG A 271 -4.05 16.16 -15.91
CA ARG A 271 -5.15 15.61 -16.73
C ARG A 271 -6.05 14.63 -15.98
N SER A 272 -5.56 14.07 -14.86
CA SER A 272 -6.31 13.20 -13.95
C SER A 272 -7.10 14.01 -12.91
N GLU A 273 -7.78 13.35 -11.99
CA GLU A 273 -8.47 13.96 -10.84
C GLU A 273 -7.53 14.52 -9.78
N GLU A 274 -6.23 14.40 -9.98
CA GLU A 274 -5.19 14.95 -9.11
C GLU A 274 -4.85 16.39 -9.47
N ARG A 275 -4.46 17.17 -8.46
CA ARG A 275 -3.96 18.55 -8.60
C ARG A 275 -2.78 18.72 -7.66
N ARG A 276 -1.77 19.46 -8.10
CA ARG A 276 -0.52 19.63 -7.34
C ARG A 276 -0.14 21.10 -7.24
N VAL A 277 0.40 21.43 -6.09
CA VAL A 277 1.08 22.70 -5.84
C VAL A 277 2.37 22.39 -5.11
N GLY A 278 3.51 22.77 -5.67
CA GLY A 278 4.77 22.40 -5.08
C GLY A 278 5.98 23.14 -5.64
N LYS A 279 7.14 22.75 -5.20
CA LYS A 279 8.42 23.33 -5.65
C LYS A 279 9.47 22.25 -5.80
N GLU A 280 10.21 22.30 -6.92
CA GLU A 280 11.48 21.60 -7.10
C GLU A 280 12.63 22.51 -6.65
N CYS A 281 13.53 21.99 -5.82
CA CYS A 281 14.75 22.68 -5.45
C CYS A 281 15.87 22.28 -6.44
N ARG A 282 16.07 23.11 -7.46
CA ARG A 282 17.24 23.03 -8.35
C ARG A 282 18.22 24.10 -7.89
N SER A 283 19.38 23.67 -7.37
CA SER A 283 20.49 24.57 -7.02
C SER A 283 21.36 24.82 -8.23
#